data_c286da6c1b0f8e7d110cc4d86140d77e
#
_entry.id   c286da6c1b0f8e7d110cc4d86140d77e
#
_cell.length_a   1.000
_cell.length_b   1.000
_cell.length_c   1.000
_cell.angle_alpha   90.00
_cell.angle_beta   90.00
_cell.angle_gamma   90.00
#
_symmetry.space_group_name_H-M   'P 1'
#
loop_
_entity.id
_entity.type
_entity.pdbx_description
1 polymer ?
#
loop_
_entity_poly.entity_id
_entity_poly.type
_entity_poly.pdbx_seq_one_letter_code
_entity_poly.pdbx_strand_id
1 'polypeptide(L)'
;TIDDFNFKCCIGKNGISKKKREGDKKTPAGTFEIENLYYRPDRIKKPPTKLKCIKIKKNMGWCNDIRFPKKYNKLIKIEKNIKYEKLNRKDYKYDLLIPIKYNSKKPIIGLGSCIFIHLTKDYKPTAGCVALKEKDFLIMLKLIKKSTKIKIF
;
A
#
# COMPACT_ATOMS: atom_id res chain seq x y z
N THR A 1 14.46 -7.51 0.05
CA THR A 1 15.05 -8.58 -0.77
C THR A 1 13.95 -9.53 -1.25
N ILE A 2 14.06 -10.02 -2.47
CA ILE A 2 13.23 -11.10 -3.04
C ILE A 2 14.18 -11.95 -3.84
N ASP A 3 14.28 -13.25 -3.52
CA ASP A 3 15.30 -14.16 -4.04
C ASP A 3 16.69 -13.47 -3.93
N ASP A 4 17.45 -13.37 -5.00
CA ASP A 4 18.77 -12.71 -5.05
C ASP A 4 18.69 -11.19 -5.32
N PHE A 5 17.49 -10.62 -5.45
CA PHE A 5 17.31 -9.19 -5.73
C PHE A 5 17.18 -8.36 -4.45
N ASN A 6 18.03 -7.35 -4.34
CA ASN A 6 17.96 -6.33 -3.29
C ASN A 6 17.37 -5.03 -3.86
N PHE A 7 16.28 -4.56 -3.28
CA PHE A 7 15.64 -3.32 -3.68
C PHE A 7 15.79 -2.25 -2.60
N LYS A 8 16.29 -1.07 -2.98
CA LYS A 8 16.25 0.09 -2.10
C LYS A 8 14.81 0.56 -1.93
N CYS A 9 14.37 0.77 -0.70
CA CYS A 9 13.03 1.26 -0.38
C CYS A 9 13.08 2.38 0.67
N CYS A 10 12.01 3.12 0.81
CA CYS A 10 11.76 3.96 1.97
C CYS A 10 10.54 3.46 2.74
N ILE A 11 10.53 3.80 4.02
CA ILE A 11 9.54 3.36 5.02
C ILE A 11 8.96 4.57 5.77
N GLY A 12 8.14 4.33 6.76
CA GLY A 12 7.56 5.38 7.60
C GLY A 12 8.62 6.28 8.25
N LYS A 13 8.33 7.59 8.31
CA LYS A 13 9.23 8.61 8.87
C LYS A 13 9.76 8.27 10.27
N ASN A 14 8.94 7.61 11.08
CA ASN A 14 9.27 7.25 12.46
C ASN A 14 9.72 5.78 12.61
N GLY A 15 10.22 5.17 11.50
CA GLY A 15 10.80 3.83 11.49
C GLY A 15 9.76 2.71 11.49
N ILE A 16 10.15 1.55 12.05
CA ILE A 16 9.36 0.31 12.09
C ILE A 16 8.90 0.05 13.52
N SER A 17 7.70 -0.52 13.70
CA SER A 17 7.19 -0.85 15.04
C SER A 17 6.20 -2.01 15.04
N LYS A 18 6.28 -2.86 16.07
CA LYS A 18 5.25 -3.87 16.38
C LYS A 18 4.00 -3.22 16.99
N LYS A 19 4.16 -2.11 17.73
CA LYS A 19 3.08 -1.36 18.37
C LYS A 19 2.71 -0.16 17.50
N LYS A 20 1.84 -0.38 16.52
CA LYS A 20 1.39 0.66 15.58
C LYS A 20 0.13 1.37 16.10
N ARG A 21 0.02 2.66 15.78
CA ARG A 21 -1.19 3.48 15.96
C ARG A 21 -1.50 4.22 14.66
N GLU A 22 -2.77 4.55 14.47
CA GLU A 22 -3.19 5.40 13.34
C GLU A 22 -2.46 6.75 13.41
N GLY A 23 -1.88 7.18 12.30
CA GLY A 23 -1.16 8.46 12.21
C GLY A 23 0.25 8.50 12.82
N ASP A 24 0.78 7.40 13.37
CA ASP A 24 2.11 7.34 14.02
C ASP A 24 3.31 7.46 13.06
N LYS A 25 3.06 7.44 11.75
CA LYS A 25 4.07 7.49 10.68
C LYS A 25 5.11 6.36 10.77
N LYS A 26 4.75 5.23 11.35
CA LYS A 26 5.59 4.03 11.45
C LYS A 26 5.13 2.96 10.46
N THR A 27 6.05 2.18 9.94
CA THR A 27 5.76 0.97 9.16
C THR A 27 5.56 -0.20 10.13
N PRO A 28 4.52 -1.03 9.97
CA PRO A 28 4.28 -2.14 10.89
C PRO A 28 5.35 -3.22 10.72
N ALA A 29 5.92 -3.70 11.85
CA ALA A 29 6.78 -4.88 11.88
C ALA A 29 5.95 -6.17 11.86
N GLY A 30 6.40 -7.17 11.12
CA GLY A 30 5.74 -8.48 11.05
C GLY A 30 5.82 -9.11 9.67
N THR A 31 5.14 -10.22 9.51
CA THR A 31 5.00 -10.93 8.23
C THR A 31 3.55 -10.83 7.75
N PHE A 32 3.36 -10.27 6.56
CA PHE A 32 2.04 -9.95 6.03
C PHE A 32 1.88 -10.54 4.63
N GLU A 33 0.66 -10.96 4.31
CA GLU A 33 0.25 -11.22 2.94
C GLU A 33 0.10 -9.89 2.19
N ILE A 34 0.19 -9.96 0.86
CA ILE A 34 -0.11 -8.84 -0.03
C ILE A 34 -1.43 -9.05 -0.74
N GLU A 35 -2.02 -7.97 -1.24
CA GLU A 35 -3.27 -8.01 -2.01
C GLU A 35 -3.02 -7.91 -3.52
N ASN A 36 -4.05 -7.51 -4.26
CA ASN A 36 -4.00 -7.30 -5.69
C ASN A 36 -3.13 -6.08 -6.05
N LEU A 37 -2.65 -6.05 -7.28
CA LEU A 37 -2.03 -4.85 -7.85
C LEU A 37 -3.12 -3.88 -8.29
N TYR A 38 -3.07 -2.65 -7.79
CA TYR A 38 -3.85 -1.52 -8.28
C TYR A 38 -2.96 -0.65 -9.18
N TYR A 39 -3.47 -0.18 -10.32
CA TYR A 39 -2.69 0.62 -11.26
C TYR A 39 -3.53 1.70 -11.95
N ARG A 40 -2.87 2.78 -12.38
CA ARG A 40 -3.46 3.91 -13.10
C ARG A 40 -3.42 3.65 -14.61
N PRO A 41 -4.53 3.18 -15.21
CA PRO A 41 -4.54 2.80 -16.63
C PRO A 41 -4.36 3.98 -17.59
N ASP A 42 -4.61 5.20 -17.10
CA ASP A 42 -4.40 6.46 -17.81
C ASP A 42 -2.93 6.93 -17.82
N ARG A 43 -2.05 6.26 -17.06
CA ARG A 43 -0.62 6.64 -16.92
C ARG A 43 0.33 5.49 -17.21
N ILE A 44 -0.05 4.27 -16.86
CA ILE A 44 0.79 3.08 -16.96
C ILE A 44 0.03 1.96 -17.67
N LYS A 45 0.66 1.32 -18.66
CA LYS A 45 0.15 0.07 -19.24
C LYS A 45 0.09 -1.00 -18.15
N LYS A 46 -0.89 -1.91 -18.24
CA LYS A 46 -0.98 -3.05 -17.31
C LYS A 46 0.36 -3.78 -17.27
N PRO A 47 1.07 -3.80 -16.11
CA PRO A 47 2.37 -4.45 -16.02
C PRO A 47 2.24 -5.98 -16.02
N PRO A 48 3.25 -6.72 -16.53
CA PRO A 48 3.29 -8.17 -16.42
C PRO A 48 3.46 -8.59 -14.96
N THR A 49 2.53 -9.39 -14.44
CA THR A 49 2.56 -9.90 -13.07
C THR A 49 1.62 -11.09 -12.90
N LYS A 50 1.90 -11.95 -11.91
CA LYS A 50 1.02 -13.04 -11.47
C LYS A 50 -0.09 -12.57 -10.51
N LEU A 51 -0.07 -11.30 -10.10
CA LEU A 51 -1.13 -10.71 -9.28
C LEU A 51 -2.35 -10.34 -10.14
N LYS A 52 -3.55 -10.42 -9.55
CA LYS A 52 -4.73 -9.81 -10.14
C LYS A 52 -4.55 -8.29 -10.22
N CYS A 53 -4.77 -7.71 -11.40
CA CYS A 53 -4.65 -6.26 -11.63
C CYS A 53 -6.01 -5.59 -11.56
N ILE A 54 -6.11 -4.51 -10.79
CA ILE A 54 -7.30 -3.69 -10.61
C ILE A 54 -7.00 -2.28 -11.13
N LYS A 55 -7.83 -1.79 -12.05
CA LYS A 55 -7.73 -0.42 -12.55
C LYS A 55 -8.21 0.57 -11.48
N ILE A 56 -7.38 1.55 -11.14
CA ILE A 56 -7.76 2.64 -10.23
C ILE A 56 -8.74 3.57 -10.96
N LYS A 57 -9.93 3.73 -10.39
CA LYS A 57 -10.97 4.65 -10.86
C LYS A 57 -10.95 5.94 -10.05
N LYS A 58 -11.51 7.03 -10.60
CA LYS A 58 -11.56 8.35 -9.95
C LYS A 58 -12.26 8.35 -8.59
N ASN A 59 -13.21 7.45 -8.40
CA ASN A 59 -14.04 7.33 -7.20
C ASN A 59 -13.57 6.26 -6.20
N MET A 60 -12.33 5.77 -6.32
CA MET A 60 -11.76 4.80 -5.38
C MET A 60 -10.99 5.50 -4.26
N GLY A 61 -11.29 5.12 -3.03
CA GLY A 61 -10.59 5.51 -1.80
C GLY A 61 -10.33 4.32 -0.89
N TRP A 62 -9.41 4.47 0.04
CA TRP A 62 -9.17 3.52 1.12
C TRP A 62 -9.56 4.17 2.43
N CYS A 63 -10.55 3.61 3.14
CA CYS A 63 -11.11 4.24 4.33
C CYS A 63 -10.10 4.19 5.49
N ASN A 64 -9.83 5.36 6.06
CA ASN A 64 -9.04 5.52 7.29
C ASN A 64 -9.84 6.25 8.39
N ASP A 65 -11.16 6.29 8.26
CA ASP A 65 -12.05 6.96 9.19
C ASP A 65 -12.48 6.03 10.32
N ILE A 66 -12.04 6.35 11.53
CA ILE A 66 -12.32 5.57 12.74
C ILE A 66 -13.81 5.57 13.13
N ARG A 67 -14.62 6.52 12.61
CA ARG A 67 -16.07 6.62 12.85
C ARG A 67 -16.87 5.52 12.11
N PHE A 68 -16.25 4.87 11.12
CA PHE A 68 -16.90 3.87 10.28
C PHE A 68 -16.23 2.49 10.41
N PRO A 69 -16.44 1.75 11.52
CA PRO A 69 -15.75 0.48 11.78
C PRO A 69 -15.88 -0.56 10.68
N LYS A 70 -17.06 -0.65 10.07
CA LYS A 70 -17.32 -1.62 8.98
C LYS A 70 -16.55 -1.32 7.69
N LYS A 71 -16.19 -0.04 7.47
CA LYS A 71 -15.45 0.44 6.29
C LYS A 71 -13.96 0.66 6.57
N TYR A 72 -13.56 0.79 7.83
CA TYR A 72 -12.19 1.09 8.23
C TYR A 72 -11.20 0.10 7.64
N ASN A 73 -10.09 0.62 7.11
CA ASN A 73 -9.01 -0.09 6.42
C ASN A 73 -9.47 -0.99 5.26
N LYS A 74 -10.46 -0.54 4.50
CA LYS A 74 -10.98 -1.23 3.31
C LYS A 74 -11.07 -0.28 2.12
N LEU A 75 -11.04 -0.88 0.93
CA LEU A 75 -11.38 -0.17 -0.32
C LEU A 75 -12.85 0.27 -0.27
N ILE A 76 -13.11 1.52 -0.60
CA ILE A 76 -14.45 2.10 -0.67
C ILE A 76 -14.65 2.88 -1.97
N LYS A 77 -15.89 3.03 -2.38
CA LYS A 77 -16.30 4.13 -3.26
C LYS A 77 -16.31 5.41 -2.42
N ILE A 78 -15.71 6.48 -2.96
CA ILE A 78 -15.62 7.77 -2.25
C ILE A 78 -17.04 8.30 -1.95
N GLU A 79 -17.27 8.62 -0.70
CA GLU A 79 -18.51 9.19 -0.17
C GLU A 79 -18.20 10.51 0.55
N LYS A 80 -19.18 11.43 0.57
CA LYS A 80 -19.11 12.63 1.41
C LYS A 80 -19.05 12.22 2.88
N ASN A 81 -18.36 12.99 3.71
CA ASN A 81 -18.26 12.81 5.17
C ASN A 81 -17.45 11.59 5.66
N ILE A 82 -16.80 10.82 4.78
CA ILE A 82 -15.89 9.75 5.18
C ILE A 82 -14.45 10.18 4.89
N LYS A 83 -13.54 10.02 5.86
CA LYS A 83 -12.10 10.20 5.63
C LYS A 83 -11.53 8.99 4.89
N TYR A 84 -10.71 9.25 3.87
CA TYR A 84 -10.11 8.21 3.04
C TYR A 84 -8.79 8.67 2.43
N GLU A 85 -7.96 7.71 2.13
CA GLU A 85 -6.81 7.89 1.25
C GLU A 85 -7.26 7.74 -0.20
N LYS A 86 -7.15 8.80 -0.99
CA LYS A 86 -7.56 8.80 -2.40
C LYS A 86 -6.58 7.97 -3.23
N LEU A 87 -7.06 6.95 -3.94
CA LEU A 87 -6.19 6.11 -4.78
C LEU A 87 -5.87 6.78 -6.12
N ASN A 88 -6.84 7.48 -6.74
CA ASN A 88 -6.60 8.27 -7.96
C ASN A 88 -5.99 9.63 -7.60
N ARG A 89 -4.68 9.63 -7.31
CA ARG A 89 -3.92 10.83 -6.90
C ARG A 89 -3.53 11.68 -8.11
N LYS A 90 -3.24 12.96 -7.87
CA LYS A 90 -2.65 13.86 -8.88
C LYS A 90 -1.17 13.56 -9.09
N ASP A 91 -0.45 13.15 -8.03
CA ASP A 91 0.94 12.73 -8.11
C ASP A 91 1.07 11.27 -8.60
N TYR A 92 2.32 10.82 -8.81
CA TYR A 92 2.67 9.50 -9.36
C TYR A 92 2.65 8.37 -8.32
N LYS A 93 2.57 8.67 -7.01
CA LYS A 93 2.87 7.71 -5.94
C LYS A 93 2.03 6.44 -6.01
N TYR A 94 0.77 6.54 -6.43
CA TYR A 94 -0.17 5.43 -6.56
C TYR A 94 -0.44 5.03 -8.00
N ASP A 95 0.47 5.37 -8.93
CA ASP A 95 0.36 4.86 -10.30
C ASP A 95 0.49 3.32 -10.31
N LEU A 96 1.27 2.76 -9.36
CA LEU A 96 1.29 1.36 -8.95
C LEU A 96 1.16 1.26 -7.43
N LEU A 97 0.29 0.38 -6.95
CA LEU A 97 0.01 0.23 -5.54
C LEU A 97 -0.38 -1.21 -5.20
N ILE A 98 0.21 -1.78 -4.14
CA ILE A 98 -0.16 -3.08 -3.58
C ILE A 98 -0.47 -2.89 -2.10
N PRO A 99 -1.71 -3.14 -1.64
CA PRO A 99 -2.01 -3.15 -0.23
C PRO A 99 -1.31 -4.31 0.49
N ILE A 100 -0.72 -4.00 1.65
CA ILE A 100 -0.20 -4.99 2.60
C ILE A 100 -1.34 -5.35 3.55
N LYS A 101 -1.58 -6.64 3.77
CA LYS A 101 -2.66 -7.12 4.66
C LYS A 101 -2.32 -6.93 6.14
N TYR A 102 -1.93 -5.73 6.50
CA TYR A 102 -1.81 -5.30 7.88
C TYR A 102 -3.17 -4.83 8.38
N ASN A 103 -3.60 -5.30 9.58
CA ASN A 103 -4.87 -4.89 10.21
C ASN A 103 -6.08 -4.95 9.25
N SER A 104 -6.20 -6.01 8.41
CA SER A 104 -7.16 -6.05 7.30
C SER A 104 -8.30 -7.05 7.46
N LYS A 105 -8.07 -8.26 8.03
CA LYS A 105 -9.12 -9.30 8.14
C LYS A 105 -10.25 -8.88 9.08
N LYS A 106 -9.90 -8.47 10.30
CA LYS A 106 -10.79 -7.88 11.31
C LYS A 106 -10.15 -6.59 11.79
N PRO A 107 -10.30 -5.48 11.07
CA PRO A 107 -9.59 -4.25 11.39
C PRO A 107 -9.94 -3.75 12.79
N ILE A 108 -8.90 -3.53 13.60
CA ILE A 108 -9.03 -2.89 14.90
C ILE A 108 -8.79 -1.41 14.69
N ILE A 109 -9.79 -0.61 15.06
CA ILE A 109 -9.75 0.85 14.93
C ILE A 109 -8.57 1.42 15.73
N GLY A 110 -7.85 2.37 15.13
CA GLY A 110 -6.74 3.04 15.78
C GLY A 110 -5.40 2.31 15.71
N LEU A 111 -5.35 1.06 15.26
CA LEU A 111 -4.09 0.31 15.07
C LEU A 111 -3.40 0.59 13.72
N GLY A 112 -3.95 1.47 12.92
CA GLY A 112 -3.40 1.88 11.63
C GLY A 112 -4.10 1.26 10.43
N SER A 113 -4.05 2.00 9.33
CA SER A 113 -4.70 1.70 8.05
C SER A 113 -3.82 2.14 6.88
N CYS A 114 -4.24 1.83 5.66
CA CYS A 114 -3.62 2.34 4.42
C CYS A 114 -2.12 2.01 4.33
N ILE A 115 -1.71 0.80 4.68
CA ILE A 115 -0.32 0.36 4.54
C ILE A 115 -0.14 -0.30 3.18
N PHE A 116 0.60 0.37 2.31
CA PHE A 116 0.78 -0.01 0.91
C PHE A 116 2.25 -0.16 0.53
N ILE A 117 2.52 -0.92 -0.54
CA ILE A 117 3.73 -0.79 -1.33
C ILE A 117 3.38 0.12 -2.50
N HIS A 118 4.10 1.23 -2.70
CA HIS A 118 3.84 2.21 -3.75
C HIS A 118 5.12 2.80 -4.34
N LEU A 119 5.01 3.77 -5.25
CA LEU A 119 6.16 4.38 -5.94
C LEU A 119 6.79 5.52 -5.14
N THR A 120 8.11 5.67 -5.31
CA THR A 120 8.88 6.86 -4.93
C THR A 120 9.86 7.26 -6.04
N LYS A 121 10.21 8.53 -6.13
CA LYS A 121 11.28 9.06 -6.99
C LYS A 121 12.52 9.45 -6.19
N ASP A 122 12.33 9.95 -4.98
CA ASP A 122 13.34 10.61 -4.17
C ASP A 122 13.63 9.94 -2.83
N TYR A 123 12.99 8.78 -2.57
CA TYR A 123 13.11 8.02 -1.31
C TYR A 123 12.79 8.83 -0.05
N LYS A 124 11.97 9.89 -0.15
CA LYS A 124 11.47 10.58 1.06
C LYS A 124 10.66 9.63 1.93
N PRO A 125 10.79 9.73 3.25
CA PRO A 125 10.04 8.90 4.19
C PRO A 125 8.53 8.99 3.98
N THR A 126 7.84 7.87 4.21
CA THR A 126 6.39 7.76 4.05
C THR A 126 5.64 8.02 5.37
N ALA A 127 4.31 7.95 5.33
CA ALA A 127 3.48 7.95 6.53
C ALA A 127 3.29 6.56 7.16
N GLY A 128 4.05 5.54 6.68
CA GLY A 128 3.97 4.15 7.15
C GLY A 128 4.00 3.11 6.03
N CYS A 129 3.83 3.52 4.80
CA CYS A 129 3.95 2.66 3.62
C CYS A 129 5.40 2.27 3.33
N VAL A 130 5.59 1.26 2.48
CA VAL A 130 6.86 0.91 1.85
C VAL A 130 6.85 1.48 0.44
N ALA A 131 7.90 2.17 0.01
CA ALA A 131 7.94 2.72 -1.35
C ALA A 131 9.23 2.40 -2.08
N LEU A 132 9.11 2.06 -3.38
CA LEU A 132 10.22 1.71 -4.27
C LEU A 132 10.22 2.62 -5.50
N LYS A 133 11.37 2.74 -6.17
CA LYS A 133 11.40 3.32 -7.51
C LYS A 133 10.62 2.44 -8.48
N GLU A 134 10.04 3.06 -9.51
CA GLU A 134 9.21 2.37 -10.50
C GLU A 134 9.94 1.18 -11.16
N LYS A 135 11.20 1.37 -11.54
CA LYS A 135 12.04 0.28 -12.10
C LYS A 135 12.08 -0.94 -11.19
N ASP A 136 12.36 -0.73 -9.91
CA ASP A 136 12.46 -1.79 -8.90
C ASP A 136 11.09 -2.42 -8.63
N PHE A 137 10.04 -1.61 -8.59
CA PHE A 137 8.67 -2.07 -8.43
C PHE A 137 8.25 -3.00 -9.58
N LEU A 138 8.59 -2.65 -10.83
CA LEU A 138 8.28 -3.46 -12.00
C LEU A 138 9.07 -4.79 -12.02
N ILE A 139 10.32 -4.79 -11.56
CA ILE A 139 11.09 -6.04 -11.38
C ILE A 139 10.44 -6.90 -10.29
N MET A 140 10.13 -6.32 -9.13
CA MET A 140 9.43 -7.00 -8.04
C MET A 140 8.13 -7.66 -8.52
N LEU A 141 7.32 -6.97 -9.34
CA LEU A 141 6.05 -7.50 -9.86
C LEU A 141 6.19 -8.79 -10.67
N LYS A 142 7.32 -9.02 -11.33
CA LYS A 142 7.59 -10.25 -12.08
C LYS A 142 7.90 -11.43 -11.15
N LEU A 143 8.46 -11.15 -9.97
CA LEU A 143 8.91 -12.15 -9.00
C LEU A 143 7.80 -12.59 -8.04
N ILE A 144 6.91 -11.67 -7.66
CA ILE A 144 5.87 -11.92 -6.65
C ILE A 144 4.63 -12.62 -7.24
N LYS A 145 3.93 -13.35 -6.37
CA LYS A 145 2.67 -14.03 -6.65
C LYS A 145 1.70 -13.86 -5.47
N LYS A 146 0.45 -14.29 -5.62
CA LYS A 146 -0.59 -14.14 -4.59
C LYS A 146 -0.21 -14.72 -3.22
N SER A 147 0.60 -15.78 -3.20
CA SER A 147 1.09 -16.40 -1.95
C SER A 147 2.32 -15.72 -1.35
N THR A 148 2.91 -14.72 -2.03
CA THR A 148 4.06 -13.99 -1.51
C THR A 148 3.70 -13.24 -0.23
N LYS A 149 4.59 -13.32 0.76
CA LYS A 149 4.49 -12.56 2.01
C LYS A 149 5.61 -11.53 2.08
N ILE A 150 5.32 -10.37 2.62
CA ILE A 150 6.32 -9.37 2.97
C ILE A 150 6.66 -9.49 4.45
N LYS A 151 7.96 -9.56 4.77
CA LYS A 151 8.48 -9.51 6.14
C LYS A 151 9.12 -8.16 6.38
N ILE A 152 8.70 -7.48 7.44
CA ILE A 152 9.19 -6.15 7.85
C ILE A 152 9.74 -6.29 9.27
N PHE A 153 11.01 -5.96 9.47
CA PHE A 153 11.73 -6.14 10.75
C PHE A 153 12.82 -5.08 10.92
#